data_2dd76eefb1cdfb886b32bb9a15f5bd15
#
_entry.id   2dd76eefb1cdfb886b32bb9a15f5bd15
#
_cell.length_a   1.000
_cell.length_b   1.000
_cell.length_c   1.000
_cell.angle_alpha   90.00
_cell.angle_beta   90.00
_cell.angle_gamma   90.00
#
_symmetry.space_group_name_H-M   'P 1'
#
loop_
_entity.id
_entity.type
_entity.pdbx_description
1 polymer ?
#
loop_
_entity_poly.entity_id
_entity_poly.type
_entity_poly.pdbx_seq_one_letter_code
_entity_poly.pdbx_strand_id
1 'polypeptide(L)'
;MTVQLNHTIVWSRDSKSGARYLAEILGLPAPRSWGPFEIVLTDNGVSVDFAEADGEIAPQHYAFLVSESDFDAIFGRIRDRGLDYWADPGRKRKGEINTRDNGRGVYFPDPSGHLLEILTRPYGSGGGQSMVS
;
A
#
# COMPACT_ATOMS: atom_id res chain seq x y z
N MET A 1 -1.76 1.67 -27.92
CA MET A 1 -1.39 2.84 -27.11
C MET A 1 -1.43 2.46 -25.63
N THR A 2 -0.41 2.84 -24.91
CA THR A 2 -0.33 2.50 -23.49
C THR A 2 -0.04 3.76 -22.67
N VAL A 3 -0.81 3.93 -21.60
CA VAL A 3 -0.52 4.94 -20.59
C VAL A 3 -0.22 4.19 -19.32
N GLN A 4 0.95 4.44 -18.73
CA GLN A 4 1.43 3.72 -17.55
C GLN A 4 1.74 4.71 -16.45
N LEU A 5 1.34 4.40 -15.23
CA LEU A 5 1.77 5.18 -14.09
C LEU A 5 3.27 4.99 -13.92
N ASN A 6 4.03 6.08 -13.88
CA ASN A 6 5.49 6.02 -13.75
C ASN A 6 5.92 6.18 -12.30
N HIS A 7 5.45 7.24 -11.66
CA HIS A 7 5.81 7.50 -10.27
C HIS A 7 4.75 8.35 -9.58
N THR A 8 4.79 8.32 -8.26
CA THR A 8 3.94 9.18 -7.43
C THR A 8 4.75 9.63 -6.22
N ILE A 9 4.40 10.78 -5.66
CA ILE A 9 5.04 11.29 -4.45
C ILE A 9 4.18 10.94 -3.26
N VAL A 10 4.81 10.41 -2.22
CA VAL A 10 4.16 10.14 -0.93
C VAL A 10 4.77 11.11 0.08
N TRP A 11 3.95 12.02 0.58
CA TRP A 11 4.38 12.97 1.60
C TRP A 11 4.48 12.28 2.95
N SER A 12 5.55 12.55 3.67
CA SER A 12 5.90 11.79 4.87
C SER A 12 6.49 12.72 5.92
N ARG A 13 6.30 12.38 7.20
CA ARG A 13 6.95 13.07 8.31
C ARG A 13 8.46 12.82 8.29
N ASP A 14 8.83 11.59 7.98
CA ASP A 14 10.21 11.14 7.85
C ASP A 14 10.27 10.24 6.63
N SER A 15 10.84 10.75 5.54
CA SER A 15 10.84 10.05 4.27
C SER A 15 11.60 8.73 4.34
N LYS A 16 12.70 8.70 5.09
CA LYS A 16 13.52 7.49 5.20
C LYS A 16 12.79 6.38 5.94
N SER A 17 12.18 6.70 7.07
CA SER A 17 11.43 5.69 7.83
C SER A 17 10.16 5.29 7.12
N GLY A 18 9.47 6.22 6.46
CA GLY A 18 8.28 5.91 5.69
C GLY A 18 8.55 4.98 4.52
N ALA A 19 9.60 5.26 3.77
CA ALA A 19 10.00 4.41 2.64
C ALA A 19 10.44 3.03 3.11
N ARG A 20 11.22 2.97 4.19
CA ARG A 20 11.66 1.70 4.77
C ARG A 20 10.48 0.86 5.23
N TYR A 21 9.53 1.48 5.90
CA TYR A 21 8.32 0.80 6.35
C TYR A 21 7.58 0.15 5.17
N LEU A 22 7.35 0.90 4.10
CA LEU A 22 6.65 0.36 2.94
C LEU A 22 7.42 -0.80 2.31
N ALA A 23 8.71 -0.61 2.08
CA ALA A 23 9.53 -1.65 1.46
C ALA A 23 9.58 -2.93 2.31
N GLU A 24 9.73 -2.79 3.62
CA GLU A 24 9.80 -3.94 4.52
C GLU A 24 8.47 -4.68 4.60
N ILE A 25 7.36 -3.97 4.73
CA ILE A 25 6.05 -4.61 4.81
C ILE A 25 5.72 -5.33 3.51
N LEU A 26 5.96 -4.69 2.37
CA LEU A 26 5.63 -5.28 1.07
C LEU A 26 6.69 -6.30 0.58
N GLY A 27 7.84 -6.39 1.25
CA GLY A 27 8.90 -7.29 0.82
C GLY A 27 9.61 -6.82 -0.44
N LEU A 28 9.68 -5.51 -0.65
CA LEU A 28 10.34 -4.91 -1.79
C LEU A 28 11.82 -4.61 -1.46
N PRO A 29 12.66 -4.38 -2.48
CA PRO A 29 14.04 -3.98 -2.25
C PRO A 29 14.14 -2.72 -1.40
N ALA A 30 15.25 -2.58 -0.67
CA ALA A 30 15.49 -1.44 0.18
C ALA A 30 15.39 -0.12 -0.60
N PRO A 31 14.85 0.94 0.00
CA PRO A 31 14.73 2.23 -0.68
C PRO A 31 16.10 2.79 -1.09
N ARG A 32 16.09 3.58 -2.16
CA ARG A 32 17.28 4.29 -2.62
C ARG A 32 17.04 5.79 -2.54
N SER A 33 18.07 6.52 -2.11
CA SER A 33 18.00 7.97 -2.05
C SER A 33 18.30 8.57 -3.42
N TRP A 34 17.48 9.54 -3.83
CA TRP A 34 17.71 10.29 -5.05
C TRP A 34 17.21 11.73 -4.83
N GLY A 35 18.14 12.68 -4.77
CA GLY A 35 17.80 14.05 -4.44
C GLY A 35 17.08 14.12 -3.09
N PRO A 36 15.94 14.81 -3.00
CA PRO A 36 15.18 14.90 -1.76
C PRO A 36 14.28 13.67 -1.50
N PHE A 37 14.34 12.65 -2.38
CA PHE A 37 13.41 11.53 -2.32
C PHE A 37 14.05 10.25 -1.80
N GLU A 38 13.25 9.44 -1.12
CA GLU A 38 13.55 8.04 -0.84
C GLU A 38 12.62 7.19 -1.70
N ILE A 39 13.19 6.38 -2.57
CA ILE A 39 12.45 5.73 -3.65
C ILE A 39 12.24 4.25 -3.34
N VAL A 40 10.98 3.82 -3.35
CA VAL A 40 10.60 2.42 -3.29
C VAL A 40 10.10 2.02 -4.68
N LEU A 41 10.69 0.99 -5.25
CA LEU A 41 10.31 0.53 -6.59
C LEU A 41 9.41 -0.69 -6.47
N THR A 42 8.24 -0.62 -7.10
CA THR A 42 7.33 -1.77 -7.17
C THR A 42 7.73 -2.72 -8.29
N ASP A 43 7.18 -3.94 -8.26
CA ASP A 43 7.58 -4.99 -9.21
C ASP A 43 7.16 -4.68 -10.65
N ASN A 44 6.16 -3.83 -10.84
CA ASN A 44 5.75 -3.41 -12.20
C ASN A 44 6.40 -2.10 -12.61
N GLY A 45 7.47 -1.67 -11.93
CA GLY A 45 8.27 -0.54 -12.36
C GLY A 45 7.74 0.83 -11.97
N VAL A 46 6.74 0.89 -11.11
CA VAL A 46 6.24 2.16 -10.59
C VAL A 46 7.11 2.59 -9.43
N SER A 47 7.54 3.84 -9.44
CA SER A 47 8.38 4.42 -8.41
C SER A 47 7.50 5.16 -7.39
N VAL A 48 7.65 4.82 -6.12
CA VAL A 48 6.95 5.47 -5.02
C VAL A 48 7.98 6.33 -4.28
N ASP A 49 7.87 7.63 -4.45
CA ASP A 49 8.90 8.58 -4.06
C ASP A 49 8.47 9.29 -2.77
N PHE A 50 9.10 8.93 -1.65
CA PHE A 50 8.79 9.53 -0.36
C PHE A 50 9.54 10.84 -0.22
N ALA A 51 8.81 11.89 0.13
CA ALA A 51 9.37 13.24 0.35
C ALA A 51 8.86 13.79 1.67
N GLU A 52 9.68 14.61 2.34
CA GLU A 52 9.28 15.18 3.61
C GLU A 52 8.38 16.38 3.41
N ALA A 53 7.29 16.43 4.16
CA ALA A 53 6.34 17.52 4.13
C ALA A 53 6.69 18.58 5.17
N ASP A 54 6.47 19.84 4.81
CA ASP A 54 6.71 20.98 5.68
C ASP A 54 5.52 21.35 6.55
N GLY A 55 4.48 20.58 6.57
CA GLY A 55 3.27 20.94 7.30
C GLY A 55 2.36 19.76 7.42
N GLU A 56 1.06 20.03 7.40
CA GLU A 56 0.07 18.98 7.48
C GLU A 56 0.15 18.09 6.24
N ILE A 57 -0.04 16.80 6.48
CA ILE A 57 -0.08 15.79 5.42
C ILE A 57 -1.53 15.39 5.21
N ALA A 58 -2.05 15.62 4.01
CA ALA A 58 -3.38 15.13 3.66
C ALA A 58 -3.30 13.61 3.49
N PRO A 59 -4.10 12.83 4.22
CA PRO A 59 -4.09 11.39 4.08
C PRO A 59 -4.46 10.98 2.66
N GLN A 60 -3.72 10.02 2.11
CA GLN A 60 -3.97 9.46 0.79
C GLN A 60 -4.17 7.96 0.91
N HIS A 61 -4.63 7.35 -0.17
CA HIS A 61 -4.84 5.91 -0.24
C HIS A 61 -3.99 5.32 -1.35
N TYR A 62 -3.21 4.30 -1.03
CA TYR A 62 -2.37 3.58 -1.99
C TYR A 62 -2.68 2.09 -1.90
N ALA A 63 -2.99 1.48 -3.03
CA ALA A 63 -3.36 0.07 -3.10
C ALA A 63 -2.38 -0.69 -3.99
N PHE A 64 -1.98 -1.87 -3.56
CA PHE A 64 -1.00 -2.69 -4.24
C PHE A 64 -1.61 -4.04 -4.58
N LEU A 65 -1.55 -4.41 -5.84
CA LEU A 65 -1.99 -5.73 -6.29
C LEU A 65 -0.88 -6.73 -6.04
N VAL A 66 -1.19 -7.78 -5.32
CA VAL A 66 -0.22 -8.81 -4.94
C VAL A 66 -0.75 -10.20 -5.25
N SER A 67 0.14 -11.18 -5.35
CA SER A 67 -0.27 -12.58 -5.48
C SER A 67 -0.84 -13.10 -4.15
N GLU A 68 -1.51 -14.25 -4.19
CA GLU A 68 -2.02 -14.87 -2.97
C GLU A 68 -0.90 -15.22 -2.01
N SER A 69 0.22 -15.74 -2.51
CA SER A 69 1.35 -16.08 -1.66
C SER A 69 2.01 -14.82 -1.06
N ASP A 70 2.11 -13.75 -1.83
CA ASP A 70 2.62 -12.48 -1.31
C ASP A 70 1.67 -11.89 -0.27
N PHE A 71 0.37 -12.03 -0.47
CA PHE A 71 -0.61 -11.60 0.52
C PHE A 71 -0.35 -12.26 1.87
N ASP A 72 -0.15 -13.57 1.88
CA ASP A 72 0.13 -14.29 3.12
C ASP A 72 1.38 -13.77 3.81
N ALA A 73 2.45 -13.54 3.06
CA ALA A 73 3.70 -13.03 3.61
C ALA A 73 3.56 -11.61 4.17
N ILE A 74 2.90 -10.74 3.41
CA ILE A 74 2.70 -9.33 3.81
C ILE A 74 1.76 -9.27 5.02
N PHE A 75 0.66 -9.99 4.97
CA PHE A 75 -0.29 -10.01 6.09
C PHE A 75 0.36 -10.56 7.36
N GLY A 76 1.22 -11.55 7.22
CA GLY A 76 2.02 -12.04 8.34
C GLY A 76 2.88 -10.95 8.96
N ARG A 77 3.53 -10.13 8.15
CA ARG A 77 4.34 -9.01 8.65
C ARG A 77 3.50 -7.94 9.35
N ILE A 78 2.31 -7.65 8.81
CA ILE A 78 1.38 -6.71 9.44
C ILE A 78 1.02 -7.18 10.85
N ARG A 79 0.66 -8.46 10.98
CA ARG A 79 0.30 -9.03 12.27
C ARG A 79 1.48 -9.12 13.22
N ASP A 80 2.63 -9.53 12.73
CA ASP A 80 3.84 -9.68 13.55
C ASP A 80 4.31 -8.35 14.15
N ARG A 81 4.06 -7.25 13.42
CA ARG A 81 4.37 -5.90 13.90
C ARG A 81 3.30 -5.32 14.81
N GLY A 82 2.20 -6.02 15.02
CA GLY A 82 1.11 -5.53 15.85
C GLY A 82 0.38 -4.33 15.26
N LEU A 83 0.40 -4.20 13.94
CA LEU A 83 -0.27 -3.09 13.27
C LEU A 83 -1.78 -3.30 13.28
N ASP A 84 -2.52 -2.20 13.36
CA ASP A 84 -3.96 -2.25 13.12
C ASP A 84 -4.21 -2.59 11.65
N TYR A 85 -5.29 -3.31 11.38
CA TYR A 85 -5.73 -3.56 10.02
C TYR A 85 -7.25 -3.72 9.97
N TRP A 86 -7.81 -3.50 8.78
CA TRP A 86 -9.25 -3.47 8.58
C TRP A 86 -9.62 -4.14 7.26
N ALA A 87 -10.83 -4.70 7.22
CA ALA A 87 -11.39 -5.23 5.98
C ALA A 87 -11.90 -4.12 5.05
N ASP A 88 -12.10 -2.92 5.55
CA ASP A 88 -12.75 -1.83 4.83
C ASP A 88 -11.98 -0.52 4.97
N PRO A 89 -12.09 0.37 3.98
CA PRO A 89 -11.38 1.65 4.02
C PRO A 89 -11.94 2.61 5.07
N GLY A 90 -13.18 2.40 5.50
CA GLY A 90 -13.80 3.20 6.55
C GLY A 90 -13.38 2.84 7.95
N ARG A 91 -12.52 1.84 8.11
CA ARG A 91 -11.96 1.38 9.38
C ARG A 91 -13.03 0.91 10.38
N LYS A 92 -14.09 0.29 9.85
CA LYS A 92 -15.19 -0.21 10.67
C LYS A 92 -15.03 -1.67 11.06
N ARG A 93 -14.32 -2.45 10.24
CA ARG A 93 -14.15 -3.88 10.45
C ARG A 93 -12.71 -4.19 10.83
N LYS A 94 -12.33 -3.75 12.03
CA LYS A 94 -10.98 -3.92 12.54
C LYS A 94 -10.69 -5.39 12.83
N GLY A 95 -9.48 -5.81 12.48
CA GLY A 95 -9.04 -7.18 12.72
C GLY A 95 -9.60 -8.20 11.73
N GLU A 96 -10.16 -7.73 10.62
CA GLU A 96 -10.72 -8.59 9.58
C GLU A 96 -10.09 -8.29 8.23
N ILE A 97 -10.14 -9.26 7.33
CA ILE A 97 -9.80 -9.08 5.93
C ILE A 97 -11.07 -9.21 5.10
N ASN A 98 -11.05 -8.74 3.86
CA ASN A 98 -12.16 -8.94 2.94
C ASN A 98 -11.83 -10.00 1.88
N THR A 99 -12.87 -10.49 1.23
CA THR A 99 -12.75 -11.53 0.19
C THR A 99 -13.41 -11.07 -1.11
N ARG A 100 -13.29 -9.80 -1.42
CA ARG A 100 -13.90 -9.23 -2.63
C ARG A 100 -13.36 -9.89 -3.88
N ASP A 101 -14.23 -10.04 -4.87
CA ASP A 101 -13.87 -10.56 -6.19
C ASP A 101 -13.24 -11.95 -6.13
N ASN A 102 -13.60 -12.77 -5.14
CA ASN A 102 -13.01 -14.09 -4.91
C ASN A 102 -11.51 -14.03 -4.60
N GLY A 103 -11.03 -12.88 -4.18
CA GLY A 103 -9.66 -12.68 -3.72
C GLY A 103 -9.62 -12.36 -2.25
N ARG A 104 -8.57 -11.67 -1.85
CA ARG A 104 -8.42 -11.18 -0.47
C ARG A 104 -7.90 -9.75 -0.50
N GLY A 105 -8.30 -8.98 0.51
CA GLY A 105 -7.83 -7.62 0.67
C GLY A 105 -7.76 -7.23 2.13
N VAL A 106 -6.85 -6.28 2.45
CA VAL A 106 -6.74 -5.74 3.79
C VAL A 106 -6.17 -4.33 3.71
N TYR A 107 -6.63 -3.48 4.63
CA TYR A 107 -6.20 -2.09 4.76
C TYR A 107 -5.39 -1.94 6.03
N PHE A 108 -4.33 -1.16 5.97
CA PHE A 108 -3.46 -0.92 7.12
C PHE A 108 -2.84 0.47 7.03
N PRO A 109 -2.38 1.05 8.16
CA PRO A 109 -1.91 2.43 8.16
C PRO A 109 -0.44 2.53 7.78
N ASP A 110 -0.09 3.68 7.23
CA ASP A 110 1.30 4.11 7.07
C ASP A 110 1.68 5.04 8.24
N PRO A 111 2.98 5.21 8.56
CA PRO A 111 3.39 6.04 9.69
C PRO A 111 2.98 7.51 9.61
N SER A 112 2.69 8.02 8.43
CA SER A 112 2.30 9.43 8.22
C SER A 112 0.79 9.62 8.07
N GLY A 113 0.00 8.58 8.31
CA GLY A 113 -1.45 8.66 8.29
C GLY A 113 -2.11 8.26 6.98
N HIS A 114 -1.35 7.82 6.01
CA HIS A 114 -1.94 7.30 4.78
C HIS A 114 -2.57 5.93 5.02
N LEU A 115 -3.56 5.59 4.22
CA LEU A 115 -4.19 4.28 4.26
C LEU A 115 -3.65 3.42 3.12
N LEU A 116 -3.06 2.30 3.47
CA LEU A 116 -2.49 1.37 2.51
C LEU A 116 -3.41 0.16 2.36
N GLU A 117 -3.35 -0.47 1.20
CA GLU A 117 -4.14 -1.65 0.92
C GLU A 117 -3.32 -2.63 0.10
N ILE A 118 -3.44 -3.92 0.42
CA ILE A 118 -3.05 -4.98 -0.50
C ILE A 118 -4.28 -5.77 -0.90
N LEU A 119 -4.35 -6.14 -2.18
CA LEU A 119 -5.46 -6.95 -2.70
C LEU A 119 -4.92 -7.94 -3.72
N THR A 120 -5.56 -9.11 -3.79
CA THR A 120 -5.08 -10.16 -4.68
C THR A 120 -5.79 -10.17 -6.02
N ARG A 121 -6.92 -9.46 -6.14
CA ARG A 121 -7.66 -9.34 -7.39
C ARG A 121 -8.15 -7.91 -7.58
N PRO A 122 -8.02 -7.38 -8.79
CA PRO A 122 -8.56 -6.05 -9.06
C PRO A 122 -10.07 -5.98 -8.83
N TYR A 123 -10.56 -4.84 -8.41
CA TYR A 123 -11.98 -4.63 -8.20
C TYR A 123 -12.75 -4.88 -9.50
N GLY A 124 -13.85 -5.60 -9.38
CA GLY A 124 -14.70 -5.94 -10.51
C GLY A 124 -14.21 -7.14 -11.32
N SER A 125 -13.08 -7.76 -10.96
CA SER A 125 -12.49 -8.85 -11.74
C SER A 125 -13.03 -10.22 -11.36
N GLY A 126 -13.59 -10.38 -10.16
CA GLY A 126 -14.00 -11.68 -9.61
C GLY A 126 -15.40 -12.10 -9.95
N GLY A 127 -16.06 -11.37 -10.79
CA GLY A 127 -17.35 -11.76 -11.30
C GLY A 127 -18.49 -11.53 -10.33
N GLY A 128 -19.04 -10.50 -10.33
CA GLY A 128 -20.25 -10.26 -9.61
C GLY A 128 -20.39 -8.86 -9.11
N GLN A 129 -19.28 -8.23 -8.83
CA GLN A 129 -19.34 -6.85 -8.38
C GLN A 129 -18.82 -5.93 -9.46
N SER A 130 -19.61 -4.91 -9.76
CA SER A 130 -19.13 -3.87 -10.63
C SER A 130 -18.06 -3.04 -9.91
N MET A 131 -17.16 -2.48 -10.69
CA MET A 131 -16.24 -1.49 -10.19
C MET A 131 -17.05 -0.33 -9.68
N VAL A 132 -16.89 -0.01 -8.43
CA VAL A 132 -17.56 1.15 -7.86
C VAL A 132 -16.67 2.35 -8.08
N SER A 133 -17.23 3.30 -8.76
CA SER A 133 -16.53 4.55 -8.97
C SER A 133 -16.56 5.45 -7.74
#